data_73e937d6aa83e8a072a471828ff54f94
#
_entry.id   73e937d6aa83e8a072a471828ff54f94
#
_cell.length_a   1.000
_cell.length_b   1.000
_cell.length_c   1.000
_cell.angle_alpha   90.00
_cell.angle_beta   90.00
_cell.angle_gamma   90.00
#
_symmetry.space_group_name_H-M   'P 1'
#
loop_
_entity.id
_entity.type
_entity.pdbx_description
1 polymer ?
#
loop_
_entity_poly.entity_id
_entity_poly.type
_entity_poly.pdbx_seq_one_letter_code
_entity_poly.pdbx_strand_id
1 'polypeptide(L)'
;MIASTGLRNSEALHLRCSDLDLAAGHLTVRQTKFRKSRLVPLHATVLEAMNRYLTIRRRLLPSAPADLVFVSPAGAAIADRTVHGVFEKLRAGLKWTARGDHPAPRIHDLRHSFICRRVMAWHENGANIDNAMLALSTYVGHAKVSDTYWYLTGVPELMAVAGKRFEEFAANAGEKRHG
;
A
#
# COMPACT_ATOMS: atom_id res chain seq x y z
N MET A 1 1.98 6.54 -5.63
CA MET A 1 1.08 6.61 -4.45
C MET A 1 0.68 5.21 -4.00
N ILE A 2 -0.15 4.40 -4.70
CA ILE A 2 -0.65 3.10 -4.22
C ILE A 2 0.48 2.15 -3.79
N ALA A 3 1.51 1.97 -4.60
CA ALA A 3 2.65 1.09 -4.32
C ALA A 3 3.49 1.51 -3.10
N SER A 4 3.43 2.78 -2.70
CA SER A 4 4.25 3.35 -1.62
C SER A 4 3.48 3.61 -0.32
N THR A 5 2.16 3.60 -0.37
CA THR A 5 1.30 3.86 0.79
C THR A 5 0.24 2.79 1.03
N GLY A 6 0.07 1.86 0.10
CA GLY A 6 -0.98 0.86 0.21
C GLY A 6 -2.41 1.41 0.12
N LEU A 7 -2.63 2.64 -0.35
CA LEU A 7 -3.98 3.18 -0.56
C LEU A 7 -4.79 2.32 -1.54
N ARG A 8 -6.11 2.27 -1.34
CA ARG A 8 -7.02 1.75 -2.36
C ARG A 8 -7.03 2.68 -3.57
N ASN A 9 -7.31 2.14 -4.77
CA ASN A 9 -7.38 2.96 -5.99
C ASN A 9 -8.37 4.12 -5.84
N SER A 10 -9.56 3.83 -5.32
CA SER A 10 -10.58 4.86 -5.07
C SER A 10 -10.14 5.90 -4.04
N GLU A 11 -9.42 5.51 -2.98
CA GLU A 11 -8.88 6.46 -1.99
C GLU A 11 -7.86 7.40 -2.63
N ALA A 12 -6.97 6.88 -3.47
CA ALA A 12 -6.00 7.70 -4.19
C ALA A 12 -6.67 8.65 -5.18
N LEU A 13 -7.67 8.20 -5.94
CA LEU A 13 -8.38 9.01 -6.93
C LEU A 13 -9.23 10.14 -6.33
N HIS A 14 -9.76 9.92 -5.12
CA HIS A 14 -10.56 10.93 -4.42
C HIS A 14 -9.74 11.78 -3.43
N LEU A 15 -8.41 11.62 -3.41
CA LEU A 15 -7.54 12.38 -2.54
C LEU A 15 -7.58 13.86 -2.92
N ARG A 16 -7.81 14.73 -1.94
CA ARG A 16 -7.89 16.18 -2.10
C ARG A 16 -6.56 16.85 -1.74
N CYS A 17 -6.31 18.00 -2.32
CA CYS A 17 -5.13 18.80 -1.94
C CYS A 17 -5.17 19.20 -0.45
N SER A 18 -6.36 19.43 0.10
CA SER A 18 -6.58 19.69 1.53
C SER A 18 -6.33 18.48 2.44
N ASP A 19 -6.20 17.29 1.88
CA ASP A 19 -5.87 16.08 2.64
C ASP A 19 -4.35 15.86 2.78
N LEU A 20 -3.53 16.64 2.06
CA LEU A 20 -2.08 16.54 2.08
C LEU A 20 -1.49 17.55 3.05
N ASP A 21 -0.80 17.08 4.06
CA ASP A 21 0.13 17.87 4.87
C ASP A 21 1.56 17.41 4.56
N LEU A 22 2.13 18.01 3.53
CA LEU A 22 3.48 17.66 3.09
C LEU A 22 4.56 18.19 4.04
N ALA A 23 4.25 19.24 4.83
CA ALA A 23 5.16 19.76 5.84
C ALA A 23 5.25 18.83 7.05
N ALA A 24 4.10 18.33 7.51
CA ALA A 24 4.04 17.33 8.57
C ALA A 24 4.31 15.89 8.08
N GLY A 25 4.44 15.69 6.77
CA GLY A 25 4.82 14.39 6.19
C GLY A 25 3.72 13.33 6.19
N HIS A 26 2.45 13.72 6.09
CA HIS A 26 1.34 12.77 6.04
C HIS A 26 0.21 13.19 5.10
N LEU A 27 -0.69 12.27 4.85
CA LEU A 27 -1.98 12.54 4.23
C LEU A 27 -3.13 11.98 5.09
N THR A 28 -4.31 12.57 4.93
CA THR A 28 -5.54 12.12 5.58
C THR A 28 -6.42 11.39 4.57
N VAL A 29 -6.73 10.13 4.82
CA VAL A 29 -7.75 9.41 4.06
C VAL A 29 -9.08 9.57 4.77
N ARG A 30 -10.01 10.31 4.14
CA ARG A 30 -11.31 10.64 4.75
C ARG A 30 -12.39 9.65 4.35
N GLN A 31 -13.35 9.45 5.25
CA GLN A 31 -14.64 8.78 4.99
C GLN A 31 -14.53 7.47 4.20
N THR A 32 -13.64 6.59 4.63
CA THR A 32 -13.57 5.23 4.07
C THR A 32 -14.84 4.45 4.38
N LYS A 33 -14.93 3.22 3.91
CA LYS A 33 -15.96 2.26 4.33
C LYS A 33 -16.08 2.31 5.87
N PHE A 34 -17.27 2.58 6.41
CA PHE A 34 -17.59 2.85 7.82
C PHE A 34 -17.29 4.28 8.34
N ARG A 35 -17.18 5.30 7.47
CA ARG A 35 -16.96 6.70 7.82
C ARG A 35 -15.74 6.98 8.73
N LYS A 36 -14.76 6.08 8.72
CA LYS A 36 -13.50 6.28 9.47
C LYS A 36 -12.50 7.05 8.62
N SER A 37 -11.82 8.00 9.26
CA SER A 37 -10.67 8.70 8.67
C SER A 37 -9.39 8.17 9.31
N ARG A 38 -8.27 8.21 8.58
CA ARG A 38 -6.97 7.82 9.09
C ARG A 38 -5.86 8.68 8.53
N LEU A 39 -4.82 8.89 9.32
CA LEU A 39 -3.57 9.48 8.87
C LEU A 39 -2.67 8.39 8.25
N VAL A 40 -2.03 8.74 7.16
CA VAL A 40 -1.09 7.89 6.44
C VAL A 40 0.24 8.64 6.34
N PRO A 41 1.23 8.30 7.18
CA PRO A 41 2.58 8.86 7.08
C PRO A 41 3.20 8.58 5.72
N LEU A 42 3.92 9.56 5.18
CA LEU A 42 4.59 9.49 3.89
C LEU A 42 6.10 9.41 4.09
N HIS A 43 6.74 8.47 3.41
CA HIS A 43 8.20 8.43 3.35
C HIS A 43 8.75 9.64 2.58
N ALA A 44 9.96 10.10 2.91
CA ALA A 44 10.60 11.26 2.30
C ALA A 44 10.59 11.24 0.76
N THR A 45 10.87 10.09 0.15
CA THR A 45 10.84 9.92 -1.31
C THR A 45 9.45 10.12 -1.91
N VAL A 46 8.39 9.82 -1.16
CA VAL A 46 7.01 10.06 -1.59
C VAL A 46 6.68 11.54 -1.50
N LEU A 47 7.15 12.22 -0.43
CA LEU A 47 6.99 13.67 -0.26
C LEU A 47 7.66 14.43 -1.40
N GLU A 48 8.89 14.08 -1.75
CA GLU A 48 9.61 14.67 -2.88
C GLU A 48 8.85 14.48 -4.21
N ALA A 49 8.38 13.25 -4.47
CA ALA A 49 7.63 12.95 -5.67
C ALA A 49 6.31 13.73 -5.74
N MET A 50 5.61 13.88 -4.60
CA MET A 50 4.36 14.64 -4.50
C MET A 50 4.59 16.14 -4.70
N ASN A 51 5.62 16.71 -4.08
CA ASN A 51 5.98 18.11 -4.28
C ASN A 51 6.30 18.40 -5.76
N ARG A 52 7.10 17.55 -6.40
CA ARG A 52 7.40 17.66 -7.83
C ARG A 52 6.13 17.55 -8.68
N TYR A 53 5.29 16.58 -8.41
CA TYR A 53 4.02 16.40 -9.14
C TYR A 53 3.11 17.62 -9.01
N LEU A 54 2.88 18.11 -7.80
CA LEU A 54 2.01 19.27 -7.54
C LEU A 54 2.55 20.55 -8.18
N THR A 55 3.86 20.73 -8.23
CA THR A 55 4.50 21.84 -8.92
C THR A 55 4.25 21.79 -10.42
N ILE A 56 4.44 20.62 -11.05
CA ILE A 56 4.16 20.42 -12.47
C ILE A 56 2.67 20.61 -12.75
N ARG A 57 1.79 20.03 -11.91
CA ARG A 57 0.34 20.15 -12.04
C ARG A 57 -0.11 21.61 -12.04
N ARG A 58 0.36 22.40 -11.07
CA ARG A 58 0.03 23.85 -10.99
C ARG A 58 0.47 24.60 -12.23
N ARG A 59 1.64 24.29 -12.77
CA ARG A 59 2.17 24.94 -13.98
C ARG A 59 1.37 24.58 -15.23
N LEU A 60 0.99 23.30 -15.40
CA LEU A 60 0.31 22.83 -16.61
C LEU A 60 -1.21 23.06 -16.57
N LEU A 61 -1.79 23.11 -15.38
CA LEU A 61 -3.23 23.18 -15.18
C LEU A 61 -3.58 24.24 -14.12
N PRO A 62 -3.28 25.54 -14.37
CA PRO A 62 -3.49 26.61 -13.39
C PRO A 62 -4.97 26.81 -13.02
N SER A 63 -5.89 26.49 -13.95
CA SER A 63 -7.34 26.60 -13.78
C SER A 63 -8.02 25.27 -13.42
N ALA A 64 -7.26 24.20 -13.17
CA ALA A 64 -7.88 22.95 -12.75
C ALA A 64 -8.60 23.12 -11.41
N PRO A 65 -9.78 22.47 -11.23
CA PRO A 65 -10.45 22.45 -9.93
C PRO A 65 -9.44 22.10 -8.85
N ALA A 66 -9.25 23.03 -7.92
CA ALA A 66 -8.12 23.01 -6.98
C ALA A 66 -8.16 21.84 -6.01
N ASP A 67 -9.26 21.09 -5.97
CA ASP A 67 -9.53 20.20 -4.87
C ASP A 67 -8.92 18.79 -5.04
N LEU A 68 -8.92 18.20 -6.23
CA LEU A 68 -8.37 16.86 -6.43
C LEU A 68 -6.85 16.89 -6.63
N VAL A 69 -6.14 15.96 -5.96
CA VAL A 69 -4.69 15.79 -6.16
C VAL A 69 -4.40 15.30 -7.56
N PHE A 70 -5.04 14.21 -7.98
CA PHE A 70 -4.84 13.59 -9.29
C PHE A 70 -5.95 13.98 -10.25
N VAL A 71 -5.57 14.58 -11.37
CA VAL A 71 -6.49 15.06 -12.40
C VAL A 71 -6.05 14.59 -13.78
N SER A 72 -6.99 14.51 -14.71
CA SER A 72 -6.72 14.26 -16.12
C SER A 72 -5.98 15.44 -16.77
N PRO A 73 -5.43 15.28 -17.98
CA PRO A 73 -4.83 16.40 -18.73
C PRO A 73 -5.80 17.58 -18.96
N ALA A 74 -7.09 17.32 -18.93
CA ALA A 74 -8.14 18.36 -19.01
C ALA A 74 -8.49 18.99 -17.64
N GLY A 75 -7.78 18.63 -16.56
CA GLY A 75 -8.05 19.13 -15.21
C GLY A 75 -9.23 18.47 -14.50
N ALA A 76 -9.92 17.50 -15.11
CA ALA A 76 -11.08 16.84 -14.54
C ALA A 76 -10.69 15.61 -13.68
N ALA A 77 -11.63 15.11 -12.88
CA ALA A 77 -11.47 13.86 -12.14
C ALA A 77 -11.13 12.70 -13.09
N ILE A 78 -10.25 11.82 -12.64
CA ILE A 78 -9.87 10.63 -13.40
C ILE A 78 -10.85 9.51 -13.08
N ALA A 79 -11.52 8.96 -14.10
CA ALA A 79 -12.38 7.80 -13.91
C ALA A 79 -11.54 6.54 -13.57
N ASP A 80 -12.05 5.71 -12.69
CA ASP A 80 -11.41 4.44 -12.27
C ASP A 80 -11.04 3.56 -13.47
N ARG A 81 -11.95 3.44 -14.45
CA ARG A 81 -11.71 2.71 -15.70
C ARG A 81 -10.51 3.24 -16.48
N THR A 82 -10.28 4.55 -16.47
CA THR A 82 -9.13 5.17 -17.17
C THR A 82 -7.82 4.71 -16.52
N VAL A 83 -7.77 4.68 -15.19
CA VAL A 83 -6.57 4.22 -14.45
C VAL A 83 -6.31 2.75 -14.74
N HIS A 84 -7.34 1.91 -14.73
CA HIS A 84 -7.22 0.49 -15.08
C HIS A 84 -6.68 0.31 -16.49
N GLY A 85 -7.25 1.00 -17.49
CA GLY A 85 -6.79 0.90 -18.88
C GLY A 85 -5.36 1.40 -19.10
N VAL A 86 -4.94 2.47 -18.41
CA VAL A 86 -3.54 2.93 -18.44
C VAL A 86 -2.62 1.91 -17.77
N PHE A 87 -3.02 1.37 -16.64
CA PHE A 87 -2.24 0.34 -15.94
C PHE A 87 -2.04 -0.91 -16.80
N GLU A 88 -3.08 -1.38 -17.49
CA GLU A 88 -3.01 -2.52 -18.40
C GLU A 88 -2.01 -2.28 -19.54
N LYS A 89 -2.03 -1.09 -20.14
CA LYS A 89 -1.07 -0.72 -21.19
C LYS A 89 0.37 -0.70 -20.69
N LEU A 90 0.61 -0.10 -19.50
CA LEU A 90 1.93 -0.06 -18.89
C LEU A 90 2.43 -1.46 -18.51
N ARG A 91 1.55 -2.28 -17.93
CA ARG A 91 1.84 -3.66 -17.54
C ARG A 91 2.28 -4.52 -18.72
N ALA A 92 1.66 -4.36 -19.88
CA ALA A 92 1.97 -5.15 -21.08
C ALA A 92 3.46 -5.10 -21.46
N GLY A 93 4.15 -3.97 -21.17
CA GLY A 93 5.58 -3.81 -21.40
C GLY A 93 6.48 -4.39 -20.30
N LEU A 94 5.94 -4.81 -19.16
CA LEU A 94 6.74 -5.14 -17.97
C LEU A 94 7.00 -6.64 -17.78
N LYS A 95 6.47 -7.52 -18.64
CA LYS A 95 6.61 -8.98 -18.57
C LYS A 95 6.32 -9.57 -17.18
N TRP A 96 5.41 -8.98 -16.43
CA TRP A 96 5.00 -9.47 -15.12
C TRP A 96 4.19 -10.74 -15.24
N THR A 97 4.52 -11.74 -14.45
CA THR A 97 3.74 -12.97 -14.31
C THR A 97 2.63 -12.80 -13.28
N ALA A 98 1.45 -13.31 -13.59
CA ALA A 98 0.36 -13.40 -12.65
C ALA A 98 0.72 -14.36 -11.51
N ARG A 99 0.31 -14.03 -10.29
CA ARG A 99 0.33 -14.93 -9.13
C ARG A 99 -1.10 -15.05 -8.60
N GLY A 100 -1.58 -16.28 -8.38
CA GLY A 100 -2.94 -16.58 -7.94
C GLY A 100 -3.95 -16.68 -9.11
N ASP A 101 -5.24 -16.56 -8.79
CA ASP A 101 -6.37 -16.91 -9.67
C ASP A 101 -6.64 -15.92 -10.82
N HIS A 102 -5.91 -14.82 -10.88
CA HIS A 102 -6.09 -13.82 -11.93
C HIS A 102 -5.11 -14.02 -13.08
N PRO A 103 -5.56 -13.87 -14.33
CA PRO A 103 -4.72 -14.09 -15.51
C PRO A 103 -3.59 -13.06 -15.66
N ALA A 104 -3.67 -11.93 -14.97
CA ALA A 104 -2.64 -10.90 -15.03
C ALA A 104 -2.65 -10.01 -13.78
N PRO A 105 -1.49 -9.41 -13.38
CA PRO A 105 -1.43 -8.47 -12.27
C PRO A 105 -2.38 -7.28 -12.46
N ARG A 106 -3.04 -6.86 -11.39
CA ARG A 106 -4.00 -5.75 -11.36
C ARG A 106 -3.41 -4.56 -10.61
N ILE A 107 -3.97 -3.39 -10.80
CA ILE A 107 -3.56 -2.19 -10.04
C ILE A 107 -3.69 -2.40 -8.51
N HIS A 108 -4.67 -3.20 -8.08
CA HIS A 108 -4.86 -3.54 -6.67
C HIS A 108 -3.69 -4.36 -6.10
N ASP A 109 -2.99 -5.10 -6.94
CA ASP A 109 -1.85 -5.92 -6.51
C ASP A 109 -0.62 -5.07 -6.13
N LEU A 110 -0.60 -3.79 -6.51
CA LEU A 110 0.37 -2.82 -5.97
C LEU A 110 0.19 -2.61 -4.45
N ARG A 111 -1.06 -2.58 -3.98
CA ARG A 111 -1.37 -2.52 -2.55
C ARG A 111 -1.02 -3.84 -1.86
N HIS A 112 -1.32 -4.98 -2.47
CA HIS A 112 -0.89 -6.29 -1.96
C HIS A 112 0.63 -6.32 -1.79
N SER A 113 1.37 -5.92 -2.81
CA SER A 113 2.84 -5.88 -2.77
C SER A 113 3.36 -4.95 -1.67
N PHE A 114 2.71 -3.80 -1.43
CA PHE A 114 3.07 -2.92 -0.32
C PHE A 114 2.92 -3.63 1.03
N ILE A 115 1.78 -4.28 1.28
CA ILE A 115 1.50 -4.98 2.53
C ILE A 115 2.50 -6.12 2.74
N CYS A 116 2.68 -6.99 1.74
CA CYS A 116 3.61 -8.11 1.81
C CYS A 116 5.05 -7.65 2.11
N ARG A 117 5.55 -6.66 1.37
CA ARG A 117 6.90 -6.12 1.60
C ARG A 117 7.07 -5.53 2.99
N ARG A 118 6.04 -4.88 3.54
CA ARG A 118 6.09 -4.33 4.89
C ARG A 118 6.18 -5.43 5.94
N VAL A 119 5.38 -6.48 5.80
CA VAL A 119 5.39 -7.63 6.71
C VAL A 119 6.72 -8.38 6.61
N MET A 120 7.26 -8.60 5.41
CA MET A 120 8.58 -9.20 5.22
C MET A 120 9.68 -8.39 5.89
N ALA A 121 9.73 -7.09 5.67
CA ALA A 121 10.73 -6.21 6.27
C ALA A 121 10.67 -6.22 7.81
N TRP A 122 9.49 -6.29 8.41
CA TRP A 122 9.37 -6.40 9.87
C TRP A 122 9.88 -7.73 10.38
N HIS A 123 9.63 -8.78 9.63
CA HIS A 123 10.10 -10.11 9.97
C HIS A 123 11.63 -10.20 9.93
N GLU A 124 12.24 -9.68 8.87
CA GLU A 124 13.70 -9.59 8.70
C GLU A 124 14.36 -8.79 9.83
N ASN A 125 13.70 -7.72 10.27
CA ASN A 125 14.19 -6.84 11.34
C ASN A 125 13.82 -7.32 12.77
N GLY A 126 13.22 -8.49 12.94
CA GLY A 126 12.88 -9.05 14.25
C GLY A 126 11.77 -8.29 15.01
N ALA A 127 10.93 -7.51 14.31
CA ALA A 127 9.85 -6.77 14.93
C ALA A 127 8.78 -7.71 15.52
N ASN A 128 8.07 -7.23 16.56
CA ASN A 128 6.89 -7.94 17.06
C ASN A 128 5.78 -7.89 16.03
N ILE A 129 5.53 -9.03 15.38
CA ILE A 129 4.60 -9.14 14.24
C ILE A 129 3.17 -8.85 14.66
N ASP A 130 2.72 -9.26 15.84
CA ASP A 130 1.32 -9.07 16.25
C ASP A 130 0.96 -7.59 16.39
N ASN A 131 1.81 -6.82 17.08
CA ASN A 131 1.64 -5.38 17.19
C ASN A 131 1.79 -4.68 15.82
N ALA A 132 2.74 -5.12 15.01
CA ALA A 132 2.97 -4.58 13.68
C ALA A 132 1.78 -4.85 12.74
N MET A 133 1.16 -6.02 12.80
CA MET A 133 -0.04 -6.36 12.01
C MET A 133 -1.26 -5.52 12.39
N LEU A 134 -1.46 -5.25 13.69
CA LEU A 134 -2.52 -4.34 14.14
C LEU A 134 -2.31 -2.92 13.61
N ALA A 135 -1.09 -2.41 13.73
CA ALA A 135 -0.72 -1.09 13.20
C ALA A 135 -0.89 -1.03 11.67
N LEU A 136 -0.46 -2.08 10.94
CA LEU A 136 -0.64 -2.16 9.48
C LEU A 136 -2.10 -2.20 9.08
N SER A 137 -2.93 -2.99 9.78
CA SER A 137 -4.37 -3.06 9.56
C SER A 137 -5.02 -1.68 9.64
N THR A 138 -4.67 -0.92 10.68
CA THR A 138 -5.12 0.47 10.86
C THR A 138 -4.60 1.38 9.75
N TYR A 139 -3.31 1.30 9.44
CA TYR A 139 -2.66 2.10 8.40
C TYR A 139 -3.29 1.90 7.02
N VAL A 140 -3.53 0.65 6.61
CA VAL A 140 -4.14 0.36 5.31
C VAL A 140 -5.66 0.47 5.32
N GLY A 141 -6.29 0.61 6.49
CA GLY A 141 -7.74 0.77 6.65
C GLY A 141 -8.50 -0.52 6.36
N HIS A 142 -8.05 -1.65 6.89
CA HIS A 142 -8.84 -2.87 6.93
C HIS A 142 -9.91 -2.76 8.01
N ALA A 143 -11.09 -3.30 7.73
CA ALA A 143 -12.20 -3.30 8.69
C ALA A 143 -11.96 -4.30 9.83
N LYS A 144 -11.29 -5.41 9.51
CA LYS A 144 -10.93 -6.47 10.45
C LYS A 144 -9.42 -6.71 10.33
N VAL A 145 -8.77 -6.97 11.46
CA VAL A 145 -7.34 -7.31 11.49
C VAL A 145 -7.09 -8.62 10.74
N SER A 146 -8.04 -9.56 10.76
CA SER A 146 -7.99 -10.82 10.01
C SER A 146 -7.74 -10.61 8.51
N ASP A 147 -8.25 -9.50 7.92
CA ASP A 147 -8.00 -9.17 6.51
C ASP A 147 -6.52 -8.87 6.23
N THR A 148 -5.76 -8.50 7.27
CA THR A 148 -4.32 -8.29 7.19
C THR A 148 -3.57 -9.59 7.44
N TYR A 149 -4.02 -10.43 8.38
CA TYR A 149 -3.41 -11.75 8.65
C TYR A 149 -3.50 -12.70 7.46
N TRP A 150 -4.50 -12.55 6.59
CA TRP A 150 -4.59 -13.31 5.34
C TRP A 150 -3.29 -13.23 4.51
N TYR A 151 -2.58 -12.09 4.56
CA TYR A 151 -1.31 -11.93 3.85
C TYR A 151 -0.19 -12.83 4.39
N LEU A 152 -0.23 -13.24 5.66
CA LEU A 152 0.75 -14.18 6.22
C LEU A 152 0.59 -15.59 5.64
N THR A 153 -0.65 -15.99 5.35
CA THR A 153 -0.96 -17.35 4.86
C THR A 153 -1.03 -17.44 3.34
N GLY A 154 -1.31 -16.33 2.66
CA GLY A 154 -1.51 -16.28 1.21
C GLY A 154 -0.24 -15.98 0.39
N VAL A 155 0.92 -15.78 1.03
CA VAL A 155 2.17 -15.41 0.35
C VAL A 155 3.24 -16.46 0.66
N PRO A 156 3.70 -17.23 -0.35
CA PRO A 156 4.67 -18.33 -0.16
C PRO A 156 5.94 -17.89 0.55
N GLU A 157 6.44 -16.70 0.23
CA GLU A 157 7.64 -16.14 0.84
C GLU A 157 7.45 -15.89 2.36
N LEU A 158 6.27 -15.46 2.79
CA LEU A 158 5.95 -15.29 4.22
C LEU A 158 5.73 -16.65 4.91
N MET A 159 5.16 -17.61 4.22
CA MET A 159 5.02 -18.98 4.74
C MET A 159 6.40 -19.64 4.94
N ALA A 160 7.34 -19.46 4.02
CA ALA A 160 8.71 -19.97 4.16
C ALA A 160 9.40 -19.36 5.40
N VAL A 161 9.19 -18.09 5.65
CA VAL A 161 9.73 -17.40 6.83
C VAL A 161 9.09 -17.92 8.12
N ALA A 162 7.77 -18.14 8.14
CA ALA A 162 7.08 -18.73 9.29
C ALA A 162 7.56 -20.18 9.56
N GLY A 163 7.76 -20.98 8.50
CA GLY A 163 8.32 -22.33 8.58
C GLY A 163 9.71 -22.35 9.23
N LYS A 164 10.60 -21.47 8.77
CA LYS A 164 11.96 -21.37 9.34
C LYS A 164 11.95 -21.03 10.84
N ARG A 165 11.10 -20.10 11.28
CA ARG A 165 10.97 -19.80 12.72
C ARG A 165 10.43 -20.95 13.53
N PHE A 166 9.49 -21.71 12.97
CA PHE A 166 8.99 -22.89 13.64
C PHE A 166 10.10 -23.96 13.80
N GLU A 167 10.93 -24.17 12.79
CA GLU A 167 12.09 -25.05 12.87
C GLU A 167 13.11 -24.60 13.93
N GLU A 168 13.45 -23.32 13.94
CA GLU A 168 14.33 -22.73 14.95
C GLU A 168 13.77 -22.87 16.37
N PHE A 169 12.47 -22.63 16.54
CA PHE A 169 11.80 -22.83 17.83
C PHE A 169 11.80 -24.30 18.26
N ALA A 170 11.52 -25.22 17.36
CA ALA A 170 11.52 -26.66 17.64
C ALA A 170 12.94 -27.15 18.01
N ALA A 171 13.98 -26.69 17.33
CA ALA A 171 15.36 -27.01 17.65
C ALA A 171 15.74 -26.54 19.06
N ASN A 172 15.46 -25.27 19.38
CA ASN A 172 15.75 -24.70 20.71
C ASN A 172 14.92 -25.34 21.84
N ALA A 173 13.72 -25.82 21.55
CA ALA A 173 12.90 -26.55 22.53
C ALA A 173 13.39 -27.97 22.77
N GLY A 174 14.04 -28.60 21.78
CA GLY A 174 14.70 -29.90 21.89
C GLY A 174 15.93 -29.87 22.78
N GLU A 175 16.77 -28.84 22.66
CA GLU A 175 18.00 -28.68 23.46
C GLU A 175 17.70 -28.48 24.96
N LYS A 176 16.60 -27.78 25.31
CA LYS A 176 16.21 -27.56 26.72
C LYS A 176 15.65 -28.80 27.42
N ARG A 177 15.39 -29.91 26.72
CA ARG A 177 14.91 -31.17 27.31
C ARG A 177 16.00 -32.19 27.61
N HIS A 178 17.24 -31.93 27.22
CA HIS A 178 18.38 -32.84 27.37
C HIS A 178 19.53 -32.23 28.22
N GLY A 179 19.30 -31.13 28.90
CA GLY A 179 20.14 -30.52 29.92
C GLY A 179 19.41 -30.45 31.26
#